data_7884e384161084d4fddfdaf798415065
#
_entry.id   7884e384161084d4fddfdaf798415065
#
_cell.length_a   1.000
_cell.length_b   1.000
_cell.length_c   1.000
_cell.angle_alpha   90.00
_cell.angle_beta   90.00
_cell.angle_gamma   90.00
#
_symmetry.space_group_name_H-M   'P 1'
#
loop_
_entity.id
_entity.type
_entity.pdbx_description
1 polymer ?
#
loop_
_entity_poly.entity_id
_entity_poly.type
_entity_poly.pdbx_seq_one_letter_code
_entity_poly.pdbx_strand_id
1 'polypeptide(L)' 'MALPRLAGADSEDPAQGLQAVVVLRRTTDRLEAIHVEAARAHGWTWQQIGDALGVSRQAAHKKHGR' A
#
# COMPACT_ATOMS: atom_id res chain seq x y z
N MET A 1 -12.20 -14.68 -0.21
CA MET A 1 -12.04 -14.01 1.09
C MET A 1 -12.81 -12.71 1.08
N ALA A 2 -13.65 -12.50 2.07
CA ALA A 2 -14.41 -11.27 2.16
C ALA A 2 -13.50 -10.13 2.63
N LEU A 3 -13.56 -8.99 1.95
CA LEU A 3 -12.87 -7.79 2.40
C LEU A 3 -13.60 -7.19 3.61
N PRO A 4 -12.86 -6.61 4.56
CA PRO A 4 -13.51 -5.91 5.65
C PRO A 4 -14.37 -4.77 5.10
N ARG A 5 -15.57 -4.64 5.63
CA ARG A 5 -16.46 -3.55 5.25
C ARG A 5 -16.04 -2.29 5.99
N LEU A 6 -15.71 -1.26 5.25
CA LEU A 6 -15.40 0.04 5.81
C LEU A 6 -16.63 0.94 5.75
N ALA A 7 -16.82 1.73 6.80
CA ALA A 7 -17.91 2.70 6.83
C ALA A 7 -17.78 3.66 5.64
N GLY A 8 -18.84 3.77 4.86
CA GLY A 8 -18.90 4.65 3.70
C GLY A 8 -18.33 4.08 2.40
N ALA A 9 -17.68 2.90 2.43
CA ALA A 9 -17.04 2.33 1.23
C ALA A 9 -18.06 1.98 0.15
N ASP A 10 -19.27 1.56 0.54
CA ASP A 10 -20.37 1.22 -0.36
C ASP A 10 -21.47 2.29 -0.40
N SER A 11 -21.19 3.48 0.12
CA SER A 11 -22.14 4.59 0.14
C SER A 11 -22.25 5.22 -1.24
N GLU A 12 -23.47 5.67 -1.58
CA GLU A 12 -23.72 6.48 -2.77
C GLU A 12 -23.34 7.95 -2.56
N ASP A 13 -23.08 8.38 -1.32
CA ASP A 13 -22.63 9.73 -1.01
C ASP A 13 -21.16 9.88 -1.45
N PRO A 14 -20.85 10.74 -2.44
CA PRO A 14 -19.48 10.90 -2.92
C PRO A 14 -18.48 11.28 -1.82
N ALA A 15 -18.88 12.10 -0.86
CA ALA A 15 -18.01 12.54 0.22
C ALA A 15 -17.60 11.34 1.10
N GLN A 16 -18.58 10.50 1.48
CA GLN A 16 -18.30 9.31 2.28
C GLN A 16 -17.47 8.29 1.50
N GLY A 17 -17.77 8.10 0.23
CA GLY A 17 -17.01 7.19 -0.63
C GLY A 17 -15.54 7.62 -0.75
N LEU A 18 -15.30 8.89 -0.98
CA LEU A 18 -13.94 9.42 -1.09
C LEU A 18 -13.18 9.34 0.24
N GLN A 19 -13.87 9.59 1.36
CA GLN A 19 -13.25 9.42 2.68
C GLN A 19 -12.86 7.97 2.94
N ALA A 20 -13.68 7.02 2.54
CA ALA A 20 -13.37 5.61 2.66
C ALA A 20 -12.12 5.24 1.82
N VAL A 21 -11.99 5.79 0.62
CA VAL A 21 -10.81 5.60 -0.23
C VAL A 21 -9.56 6.12 0.46
N VAL A 22 -9.63 7.27 1.11
CA VAL A 22 -8.47 7.82 1.85
C VAL A 22 -8.04 6.88 2.97
N VAL A 23 -8.99 6.35 3.74
CA VAL A 23 -8.69 5.40 4.82
C VAL A 23 -8.04 4.12 4.26
N LEU A 24 -8.60 3.57 3.20
CA LEU A 24 -8.05 2.39 2.53
C LEU A 24 -6.61 2.62 2.04
N ARG A 25 -6.39 3.76 1.41
CA ARG A 25 -5.06 4.12 0.89
C ARG A 25 -4.03 4.20 2.01
N ARG A 26 -4.35 4.86 3.11
CA ARG A 26 -3.45 4.98 4.26
C ARG A 26 -3.14 3.62 4.88
N THR A 27 -4.14 2.77 5.00
CA THR A 27 -3.97 1.41 5.53
C THR A 27 -3.06 0.59 4.62
N THR A 28 -3.31 0.64 3.31
CA THR A 28 -2.49 -0.06 2.32
C THR A 28 -1.05 0.43 2.34
N ASP A 29 -0.84 1.74 2.38
CA ASP A 29 0.51 2.31 2.43
C ASP A 29 1.26 1.88 3.69
N ARG A 30 0.59 1.81 4.82
CA ARG A 30 1.18 1.34 6.08
C ARG A 30 1.59 -0.12 5.99
N LEU A 31 0.72 -0.98 5.46
CA LEU A 31 1.03 -2.40 5.25
C LEU A 31 2.18 -2.58 4.27
N GLU A 32 2.18 -1.82 3.19
CA GLU A 32 3.27 -1.85 2.21
C GLU A 32 4.60 -1.53 2.86
N ALA A 33 4.66 -0.46 3.67
CA ALA A 33 5.88 -0.06 4.36
C ALA A 33 6.39 -1.16 5.30
N ILE A 34 5.51 -1.80 6.05
CA ILE A 34 5.87 -2.90 6.96
C ILE A 34 6.47 -4.06 6.19
N HIS A 35 5.85 -4.45 5.08
CA HIS A 35 6.30 -5.60 4.29
C HIS A 35 7.57 -5.28 3.50
N VAL A 36 7.75 -4.05 3.04
CA VAL A 36 8.99 -3.62 2.40
C VAL A 36 10.14 -3.66 3.41
N GLU A 37 9.92 -3.19 4.62
CA GLU A 37 10.93 -3.25 5.67
C GLU A 37 11.33 -4.70 5.97
N ALA A 38 10.35 -5.59 6.07
CA ALA A 38 10.59 -7.02 6.27
C ALA A 38 11.39 -7.62 5.11
N ALA A 39 11.05 -7.29 3.88
CA ALA A 39 11.78 -7.76 2.70
C ALA A 39 13.24 -7.30 2.73
N ARG A 40 13.49 -6.03 3.08
CA ARG A 40 14.85 -5.52 3.21
C ARG A 40 15.63 -6.24 4.30
N ALA A 41 14.98 -6.54 5.42
CA ALA A 41 15.60 -7.30 6.50
C ALA A 41 15.98 -8.72 6.07
N HIS A 42 15.24 -9.30 5.12
CA HIS A 42 15.55 -10.60 4.52
C HIS A 42 16.54 -10.51 3.35
N GLY A 43 17.09 -9.34 3.08
CA GLY A 43 18.11 -9.17 2.05
C GLY A 43 17.58 -8.97 0.64
N TRP A 44 16.30 -8.65 0.48
CA TRP A 44 15.74 -8.37 -0.83
C TRP A 44 16.35 -7.11 -1.44
N THR A 45 16.60 -7.17 -2.74
CA THR A 45 17.04 -6.00 -3.49
C THR A 45 15.87 -5.09 -3.79
N TRP A 46 16.15 -3.83 -4.10
CA TRP A 46 15.11 -2.89 -4.52
C TRP A 46 14.44 -3.33 -5.83
N GLN A 47 15.18 -4.02 -6.70
CA GLN A 47 14.60 -4.59 -7.92
C GLN A 47 13.55 -5.65 -7.59
N GLN A 48 13.86 -6.55 -6.67
CA GLN A 48 12.93 -7.59 -6.24
C GLN A 48 11.67 -6.99 -5.59
N ILE A 49 11.85 -5.96 -4.76
CA ILE A 49 10.74 -5.26 -4.12
C ILE A 49 9.88 -4.55 -5.17
N GLY A 50 10.51 -3.85 -6.10
CA GLY A 50 9.80 -3.18 -7.20
C GLY A 50 8.99 -4.18 -8.02
N ASP A 51 9.58 -5.30 -8.39
CA ASP A 51 8.90 -6.35 -9.15
C ASP A 51 7.68 -6.88 -8.40
N ALA A 52 7.82 -7.12 -7.09
CA ALA A 52 6.70 -7.61 -6.27
C ALA A 52 5.58 -6.59 -6.15
N LEU A 53 5.91 -5.30 -6.06
CA LEU A 53 4.93 -4.22 -5.96
C LEU A 53 4.36 -3.79 -7.32
N GLY A 54 4.94 -4.25 -8.42
CA GLY A 54 4.53 -3.82 -9.76
C GLY A 54 4.98 -2.41 -10.11
N VAL A 55 6.08 -1.95 -9.53
CA VAL A 55 6.66 -0.64 -9.79
C VAL A 55 8.13 -0.77 -10.16
N SER A 56 8.74 0.32 -10.64
CA SER A 56 10.15 0.31 -10.94
C SER A 56 11.00 0.24 -9.67
N ARG A 57 12.25 -0.24 -9.82
CA ARG A 57 13.24 -0.20 -8.75
C ARG A 57 13.38 1.20 -8.16
N GLN A 58 13.46 2.21 -9.03
CA GLN A 58 13.61 3.60 -8.60
C GLN A 58 12.39 4.09 -7.81
N ALA A 59 11.18 3.74 -8.25
CA ALA A 59 9.96 4.12 -7.55
C ALA A 59 9.90 3.49 -6.16
N ALA A 60 10.24 2.20 -6.04
CA ALA A 60 10.26 1.51 -4.76
C ALA A 60 11.30 2.14 -3.82
N HIS A 61 12.49 2.40 -4.32
CA HIS A 61 13.56 3.02 -3.54
C HIS A 61 13.21 4.45 -3.11
N LYS A 62 12.64 5.24 -4.02
CA LYS A 62 12.21 6.61 -3.72
C LYS A 62 11.17 6.65 -2.62
N LYS A 63 10.22 5.71 -2.64
CA LYS A 63 9.12 5.69 -1.67
C LYS A 63 9.55 5.15 -0.31
N HIS A 64 10.39 4.14 -0.27
CA HIS A 64 10.71 3.38 0.95
C HIS A 64 12.18 3.41 1.35
N GLY A 65 13.06 3.87 0.47
CA GLY A 65 14.47 4.04 0.76
C GLY A 65 14.74 5.33 1.51
N ARG A 66 15.86 5.36 2.21
CA ARG A 66 16.34 6.57 2.89
C ARG A 66 17.70 6.97 2.34
#